data_a5fe16796abe33fc845ae9d1a05f3ae5
#
_entry.id   a5fe16796abe33fc845ae9d1a05f3ae5
#
_cell.length_a   1.000
_cell.length_b   1.000
_cell.length_c   1.000
_cell.angle_alpha   90.00
_cell.angle_beta   90.00
_cell.angle_gamma   90.00
#
_symmetry.space_group_name_H-M   'P 1'
#
loop_
_entity.id
_entity.type
_entity.pdbx_description
1 polymer ?
#
loop_
_entity_poly.entity_id
_entity_poly.type
_entity_poly.pdbx_seq_one_letter_code
_entity_poly.pdbx_strand_id
1 'polypeptide(L)'
;LANAVKVTLGPKGRNVVIEKKFGAPQITKDGVTVAKEIELADNMQNTGAQLVKEVASKTGDAAGDGTTTATVLAQAIVAEGLKNVTAGASPIDIKRGIDKAVAKVVEAIQNQAEKVGSDYDKVEQVAAVSANNDPEIGKLIADAMRKVSKDGVITIEEAKGTDTTIGVVEGMQFDRGYLSPYFVTDTEKMECVMENPLILIYDKKISNLKDFLPILEPAVQTGRPLLVIAEDVDSEALAMLVVNRLRSQLKICAVKAPGFGXXXXXXXXCMQQVWLTQLR
;
A
#
# COMPACT_ATOMS: atom_id res chain seq x y z
N LEU A 1 16.87 13.01 14.26
CA LEU A 1 16.17 12.52 13.07
C LEU A 1 15.35 13.65 12.44
N ALA A 2 14.38 14.25 13.17
CA ALA A 2 13.45 15.23 12.61
C ALA A 2 14.16 16.43 11.96
N ASN A 3 15.28 16.89 12.52
CA ASN A 3 16.05 17.99 11.92
C ASN A 3 16.61 17.64 10.54
N ALA A 4 16.96 16.39 10.31
CA ALA A 4 17.43 15.93 8.99
C ALA A 4 16.27 15.86 7.99
N VAL A 5 15.10 15.40 8.45
CA VAL A 5 13.91 15.24 7.60
C VAL A 5 13.30 16.59 7.21
N LYS A 6 13.22 17.53 8.17
CA LYS A 6 12.50 18.80 7.95
C LYS A 6 13.12 19.70 6.88
N VAL A 7 14.39 19.49 6.49
CA VAL A 7 15.00 20.27 5.42
C VAL A 7 14.32 20.02 4.06
N THR A 8 13.58 18.92 3.94
CA THR A 8 12.85 18.59 2.72
C THR A 8 11.45 19.22 2.65
N LEU A 9 11.00 19.91 3.71
CA LEU A 9 9.61 20.36 3.86
C LEU A 9 9.25 21.50 2.91
N GLY A 10 8.15 21.33 2.20
CA GLY A 10 7.46 22.38 1.48
C GLY A 10 8.17 22.85 0.21
N PRO A 11 7.70 23.97 -0.38
CA PRO A 11 8.24 24.44 -1.65
C PRO A 11 9.70 24.93 -1.59
N LYS A 12 10.19 25.30 -0.41
CA LYS A 12 11.60 25.63 -0.20
C LYS A 12 12.44 24.45 0.27
N GLY A 13 11.84 23.26 0.31
CA GLY A 13 12.51 22.03 0.73
C GLY A 13 13.69 21.70 -0.18
N ARG A 14 14.73 21.10 0.40
CA ARG A 14 15.96 20.74 -0.28
C ARG A 14 16.10 19.23 -0.38
N ASN A 15 16.82 18.79 -1.39
CA ASN A 15 17.21 17.39 -1.51
C ASN A 15 18.21 17.02 -0.41
N VAL A 16 18.13 15.77 0.01
CA VAL A 16 19.10 15.15 0.92
C VAL A 16 19.89 14.13 0.13
N VAL A 17 21.20 14.12 0.32
CA VAL A 17 22.08 13.10 -0.25
C VAL A 17 22.32 12.03 0.81
N ILE A 18 21.97 10.81 0.50
CA ILE A 18 22.12 9.66 1.39
C ILE A 18 23.28 8.81 0.87
N GLU A 19 24.30 8.65 1.71
CA GLU A 19 25.42 7.76 1.39
C GLU A 19 24.97 6.32 1.46
N LYS A 20 25.34 5.53 0.47
CA LYS A 20 25.06 4.08 0.44
C LYS A 20 26.39 3.33 0.59
N LYS A 21 26.35 2.25 1.36
CA LYS A 21 27.54 1.38 1.54
C LYS A 21 27.98 0.74 0.21
N PHE A 22 27.05 0.51 -0.68
CA PHE A 22 27.30 -0.04 -2.01
C PHE A 22 26.48 0.74 -3.03
N GLY A 23 27.11 1.12 -4.13
CA GLY A 23 26.48 1.86 -5.20
C GLY A 23 26.59 3.37 -5.06
N ALA A 24 25.89 4.08 -5.91
CA ALA A 24 25.90 5.55 -5.94
C ALA A 24 25.09 6.13 -4.77
N PRO A 25 25.45 7.32 -4.28
CA PRO A 25 24.63 8.00 -3.29
C PRO A 25 23.22 8.25 -3.83
N GLN A 26 22.24 8.14 -2.95
CA GLN A 26 20.83 8.39 -3.30
C GLN A 26 20.48 9.84 -3.00
N ILE A 27 19.86 10.50 -3.96
CA ILE A 27 19.38 11.88 -3.79
C ILE A 27 17.85 11.81 -3.69
N THR A 28 17.29 12.39 -2.65
CA THR A 28 15.84 12.34 -2.44
C THR A 28 15.35 13.58 -1.69
N LYS A 29 14.09 13.93 -1.93
CA LYS A 29 13.36 14.94 -1.17
C LYS A 29 12.24 14.31 -0.33
N ASP A 30 12.08 12.99 -0.43
CA ASP A 30 11.04 12.26 0.29
C ASP A 30 11.40 12.06 1.76
N GLY A 31 10.55 12.58 2.66
CA GLY A 31 10.80 12.56 4.10
C GLY A 31 10.87 11.16 4.70
N VAL A 32 10.02 10.23 4.27
CA VAL A 32 10.05 8.87 4.82
C VAL A 32 11.32 8.12 4.39
N THR A 33 11.76 8.34 3.15
CA THR A 33 13.03 7.75 2.66
C THR A 33 14.21 8.26 3.50
N VAL A 34 14.27 9.59 3.74
CA VAL A 34 15.32 10.17 4.60
C VAL A 34 15.23 9.57 6.01
N ALA A 35 14.02 9.52 6.60
CA ALA A 35 13.83 9.03 7.96
C ALA A 35 14.33 7.60 8.14
N LYS A 36 14.03 6.73 7.18
CA LYS A 36 14.40 5.30 7.24
C LYS A 36 15.92 5.08 7.26
N GLU A 37 16.68 5.97 6.64
CA GLU A 37 18.15 5.85 6.54
C GLU A 37 18.89 6.40 7.77
N ILE A 38 18.20 7.11 8.67
CA ILE A 38 18.86 7.69 9.84
C ILE A 38 19.17 6.59 10.86
N GLU A 39 20.45 6.46 11.19
CA GLU A 39 20.93 5.63 12.28
C GLU A 39 21.88 6.46 13.14
N LEU A 40 21.74 6.34 14.45
CA LEU A 40 22.56 7.09 15.41
C LEU A 40 23.49 6.14 16.14
N ALA A 41 24.71 6.60 16.41
CA ALA A 41 25.72 5.77 17.05
C ALA A 41 25.38 5.41 18.50
N ASP A 42 24.71 6.32 19.22
CA ASP A 42 24.26 6.06 20.59
C ASP A 42 22.96 5.23 20.56
N ASN A 43 22.96 4.08 21.23
CA ASN A 43 21.86 3.15 21.22
C ASN A 43 20.56 3.75 21.78
N MET A 44 20.65 4.55 22.84
CA MET A 44 19.44 5.15 23.45
C MET A 44 18.84 6.21 22.51
N GLN A 45 19.68 7.07 21.93
CA GLN A 45 19.24 8.04 20.96
C GLN A 45 18.67 7.35 19.71
N ASN A 46 19.28 6.24 19.29
CA ASN A 46 18.80 5.49 18.12
C ASN A 46 17.43 4.86 18.39
N THR A 47 17.17 4.38 19.60
CA THR A 47 15.84 3.90 19.99
C THR A 47 14.80 5.01 19.82
N GLY A 48 15.11 6.23 20.26
CA GLY A 48 14.23 7.38 20.02
C GLY A 48 14.03 7.67 18.54
N ALA A 49 15.10 7.58 17.75
CA ALA A 49 15.03 7.77 16.30
C ALA A 49 14.09 6.72 15.64
N GLN A 50 14.19 5.45 16.07
CA GLN A 50 13.31 4.40 15.54
C GLN A 50 11.84 4.68 15.84
N LEU A 51 11.52 5.21 17.02
CA LEU A 51 10.14 5.59 17.36
C LEU A 51 9.63 6.71 16.43
N VAL A 52 10.47 7.67 16.10
CA VAL A 52 10.07 8.77 15.19
C VAL A 52 9.95 8.27 13.75
N LYS A 53 10.77 7.29 13.34
CA LYS A 53 10.61 6.65 12.02
C LYS A 53 9.21 6.03 11.86
N GLU A 54 8.67 5.46 12.93
CA GLU A 54 7.31 4.91 12.95
C GLU A 54 6.26 5.96 12.54
N VAL A 55 6.43 7.20 13.00
CA VAL A 55 5.51 8.30 12.66
C VAL A 55 5.49 8.52 11.14
N ALA A 56 6.68 8.63 10.54
CA ALA A 56 6.79 8.82 9.09
C ALA A 56 6.21 7.64 8.31
N SER A 57 6.55 6.40 8.73
CA SER A 57 6.09 5.19 8.05
C SER A 57 4.56 5.04 8.11
N LYS A 58 3.98 5.20 9.30
CA LYS A 58 2.51 5.09 9.47
C LYS A 58 1.77 6.16 8.65
N THR A 59 2.31 7.38 8.59
CA THR A 59 1.71 8.44 7.77
C THR A 59 1.77 8.08 6.28
N GLY A 60 2.92 7.57 5.83
CA GLY A 60 3.08 7.11 4.45
C GLY A 60 2.10 5.99 4.10
N ASP A 61 1.95 5.01 4.99
CA ASP A 61 1.05 3.88 4.78
C ASP A 61 -0.42 4.32 4.76
N ALA A 62 -0.79 5.28 5.62
CA ALA A 62 -2.18 5.71 5.76
C ALA A 62 -2.61 6.70 4.67
N ALA A 63 -1.73 7.61 4.27
CA ALA A 63 -2.08 8.75 3.40
C ALA A 63 -1.23 8.85 2.13
N GLY A 64 -0.08 8.21 2.09
CA GLY A 64 0.84 8.30 0.95
C GLY A 64 1.58 9.62 0.84
N ASP A 65 1.31 10.58 1.71
CA ASP A 65 1.92 11.91 1.70
C ASP A 65 1.92 12.48 3.12
N GLY A 66 2.62 13.58 3.32
CA GLY A 66 2.65 14.29 4.61
C GLY A 66 3.64 13.71 5.62
N THR A 67 4.54 12.84 5.21
CA THR A 67 5.50 12.17 6.10
C THR A 67 6.45 13.16 6.79
N THR A 68 6.94 14.17 6.06
CA THR A 68 7.79 15.22 6.60
C THR A 68 7.01 16.07 7.63
N THR A 69 5.79 16.47 7.28
CA THR A 69 4.92 17.25 8.18
C THR A 69 4.66 16.51 9.48
N ALA A 70 4.32 15.22 9.39
CA ALA A 70 4.06 14.38 10.57
C ALA A 70 5.31 14.28 11.47
N THR A 71 6.48 14.14 10.87
CA THR A 71 7.75 14.07 11.61
C THR A 71 8.04 15.37 12.36
N VAL A 72 7.80 16.51 11.69
CA VAL A 72 8.01 17.85 12.29
C VAL A 72 7.02 18.05 13.46
N LEU A 73 5.75 17.65 13.27
CA LEU A 73 4.74 17.75 14.33
C LEU A 73 5.10 16.85 15.52
N ALA A 74 5.56 15.63 15.27
CA ALA A 74 6.00 14.73 16.34
C ALA A 74 7.15 15.35 17.14
N GLN A 75 8.13 15.95 16.47
CA GLN A 75 9.23 16.65 17.14
C GLN A 75 8.72 17.77 18.05
N ALA A 76 7.81 18.60 17.53
CA ALA A 76 7.25 19.72 18.29
C ALA A 76 6.47 19.25 19.52
N ILE A 77 5.61 18.22 19.35
CA ILE A 77 4.80 17.67 20.44
C ILE A 77 5.71 17.11 21.54
N VAL A 78 6.73 16.33 21.15
CA VAL A 78 7.68 15.73 22.11
C VAL A 78 8.47 16.83 22.84
N ALA A 79 8.97 17.82 22.09
CA ALA A 79 9.78 18.89 22.68
C ALA A 79 8.98 19.71 23.71
N GLU A 80 7.73 20.06 23.39
CA GLU A 80 6.88 20.82 24.30
C GLU A 80 6.43 19.95 25.49
N GLY A 81 6.12 18.68 25.25
CA GLY A 81 5.78 17.74 26.31
C GLY A 81 6.90 17.56 27.32
N LEU A 82 8.14 17.42 26.82
CA LEU A 82 9.32 17.25 27.67
C LEU A 82 9.59 18.48 28.56
N LYS A 83 9.35 19.70 28.06
CA LYS A 83 9.47 20.90 28.88
C LYS A 83 8.55 20.84 30.09
N ASN A 84 7.32 20.38 29.89
CA ASN A 84 6.33 20.28 30.95
C ASN A 84 6.67 19.15 31.94
N VAL A 85 7.16 18.02 31.46
CA VAL A 85 7.59 16.88 32.29
C VAL A 85 8.76 17.32 33.18
N THR A 86 9.75 18.02 32.57
CA THR A 86 10.91 18.52 33.30
C THR A 86 10.51 19.54 34.39
N ALA A 87 9.42 20.30 34.13
CA ALA A 87 8.86 21.24 35.10
C ALA A 87 8.00 20.57 36.19
N GLY A 88 7.87 19.24 36.17
CA GLY A 88 7.18 18.48 37.22
C GLY A 88 5.78 18.01 36.84
N ALA A 89 5.30 18.23 35.64
CA ALA A 89 3.99 17.75 35.20
C ALA A 89 4.00 16.23 34.98
N SER A 90 2.85 15.61 35.30
CA SER A 90 2.67 14.17 35.11
C SER A 90 2.66 13.81 33.61
N PRO A 91 3.56 12.90 33.13
CA PRO A 91 3.51 12.46 31.74
C PRO A 91 2.17 11.84 31.34
N ILE A 92 1.52 11.14 32.27
CA ILE A 92 0.22 10.48 32.01
C ILE A 92 -0.84 11.55 31.75
N ASP A 93 -0.86 12.62 32.54
CA ASP A 93 -1.84 13.69 32.36
C ASP A 93 -1.57 14.50 31.09
N ILE A 94 -0.30 14.72 30.75
CA ILE A 94 0.06 15.33 29.47
C ILE A 94 -0.46 14.47 28.31
N LYS A 95 -0.25 13.14 28.36
CA LYS A 95 -0.75 12.24 27.33
C LYS A 95 -2.27 12.32 27.20
N ARG A 96 -3.00 12.35 28.32
CA ARG A 96 -4.46 12.50 28.29
C ARG A 96 -4.89 13.82 27.64
N GLY A 97 -4.14 14.89 27.92
CA GLY A 97 -4.35 16.20 27.30
C GLY A 97 -4.10 16.17 25.78
N ILE A 98 -3.02 15.51 25.37
CA ILE A 98 -2.68 15.32 23.94
C ILE A 98 -3.81 14.55 23.24
N ASP A 99 -4.30 13.45 23.83
CA ASP A 99 -5.37 12.64 23.23
C ASP A 99 -6.63 13.48 22.99
N LYS A 100 -7.01 14.30 23.98
CA LYS A 100 -8.18 15.20 23.86
C LYS A 100 -7.95 16.27 22.76
N ALA A 101 -6.76 16.86 22.74
CA ALA A 101 -6.41 17.88 21.75
C ALA A 101 -6.41 17.30 20.35
N VAL A 102 -5.83 16.09 20.16
CA VAL A 102 -5.78 15.43 18.85
C VAL A 102 -7.20 15.21 18.31
N ALA A 103 -8.13 14.74 19.16
CA ALA A 103 -9.53 14.53 18.74
C ALA A 103 -10.15 15.83 18.21
N LYS A 104 -9.92 16.95 18.91
CA LYS A 104 -10.44 18.27 18.48
C LYS A 104 -9.75 18.80 17.24
N VAL A 105 -8.45 18.60 17.13
CA VAL A 105 -7.68 19.05 15.94
C VAL A 105 -8.12 18.26 14.71
N VAL A 106 -8.30 16.95 14.84
CA VAL A 106 -8.77 16.10 13.73
C VAL A 106 -10.14 16.56 13.24
N GLU A 107 -11.07 16.81 14.17
CA GLU A 107 -12.40 17.35 13.86
C GLU A 107 -12.31 18.69 13.08
N ALA A 108 -11.44 19.60 13.55
CA ALA A 108 -11.24 20.88 12.90
C ALA A 108 -10.64 20.74 11.49
N ILE A 109 -9.66 19.85 11.32
CA ILE A 109 -9.05 19.57 10.02
C ILE A 109 -10.09 19.01 9.06
N GLN A 110 -10.94 18.06 9.52
CA GLN A 110 -12.00 17.48 8.67
C GLN A 110 -12.97 18.55 8.18
N ASN A 111 -13.29 19.52 9.05
CA ASN A 111 -14.20 20.61 8.68
C ASN A 111 -13.59 21.62 7.71
N GLN A 112 -12.26 21.74 7.70
CA GLN A 112 -11.52 22.62 6.78
C GLN A 112 -11.14 21.94 5.48
N ALA A 113 -11.18 20.60 5.42
CA ALA A 113 -10.71 19.85 4.27
C ALA A 113 -11.63 20.07 3.05
N GLU A 114 -11.02 20.35 1.92
CA GLU A 114 -11.73 20.40 0.64
C GLU A 114 -11.71 19.03 -0.01
N LYS A 115 -12.89 18.55 -0.38
CA LYS A 115 -13.01 17.27 -1.10
C LYS A 115 -12.61 17.45 -2.55
N VAL A 116 -11.71 16.62 -3.02
CA VAL A 116 -11.29 16.60 -4.41
C VAL A 116 -12.42 16.06 -5.31
N GLY A 117 -13.06 14.96 -4.87
CA GLY A 117 -14.21 14.40 -5.57
C GLY A 117 -13.88 13.97 -7.00
N SER A 118 -14.70 14.45 -7.95
CA SER A 118 -14.53 14.16 -9.37
C SER A 118 -13.90 15.34 -10.13
N ASP A 119 -13.31 16.29 -9.42
CA ASP A 119 -12.65 17.45 -10.02
C ASP A 119 -11.24 17.05 -10.45
N TYR A 120 -11.08 16.73 -11.72
CA TYR A 120 -9.79 16.26 -12.25
C TYR A 120 -8.72 17.36 -12.31
N ASP A 121 -9.12 18.62 -12.31
CA ASP A 121 -8.15 19.72 -12.20
C ASP A 121 -7.51 19.73 -10.79
N LYS A 122 -8.32 19.46 -9.76
CA LYS A 122 -7.78 19.29 -8.40
C LYS A 122 -6.91 18.03 -8.28
N VAL A 123 -7.32 16.95 -8.94
CA VAL A 123 -6.50 15.72 -8.99
C VAL A 123 -5.13 16.04 -9.60
N GLU A 124 -5.11 16.76 -10.71
CA GLU A 124 -3.87 17.18 -11.38
C GLU A 124 -2.98 18.02 -10.46
N GLN A 125 -3.58 18.99 -9.76
CA GLN A 125 -2.85 19.85 -8.83
C GLN A 125 -2.25 19.05 -7.67
N VAL A 126 -3.03 18.15 -7.06
CA VAL A 126 -2.56 17.30 -5.95
C VAL A 126 -1.43 16.38 -6.44
N ALA A 127 -1.60 15.76 -7.60
CA ALA A 127 -0.60 14.87 -8.18
C ALA A 127 0.69 15.63 -8.50
N ALA A 128 0.58 16.84 -9.05
CA ALA A 128 1.74 17.68 -9.35
C ALA A 128 2.51 18.04 -8.08
N VAL A 129 1.80 18.44 -7.01
CA VAL A 129 2.44 18.76 -5.73
C VAL A 129 3.14 17.53 -5.15
N SER A 130 2.49 16.38 -5.19
CA SER A 130 3.07 15.11 -4.72
C SER A 130 4.31 14.70 -5.53
N ALA A 131 4.36 15.09 -6.80
CA ALA A 131 5.51 14.85 -7.69
C ALA A 131 6.52 16.01 -7.65
N ASN A 132 6.60 16.70 -6.52
CA ASN A 132 7.57 17.80 -6.31
C ASN A 132 7.34 18.98 -7.28
N ASN A 133 6.09 19.35 -7.50
CA ASN A 133 5.62 20.41 -8.42
C ASN A 133 5.96 20.14 -9.89
N ASP A 134 5.88 18.87 -10.30
CA ASP A 134 6.04 18.48 -11.69
C ASP A 134 4.66 18.46 -12.36
N PRO A 135 4.34 19.43 -13.23
CA PRO A 135 3.03 19.47 -13.87
C PRO A 135 2.82 18.36 -14.91
N GLU A 136 3.90 17.85 -15.51
CA GLU A 136 3.78 16.77 -16.50
C GLU A 136 3.36 15.48 -15.83
N ILE A 137 3.96 15.15 -14.69
CA ILE A 137 3.58 13.98 -13.89
C ILE A 137 2.15 14.18 -13.35
N GLY A 138 1.83 15.38 -12.87
CA GLY A 138 0.47 15.70 -12.41
C GLY A 138 -0.59 15.42 -13.45
N LYS A 139 -0.34 15.88 -14.68
CA LYS A 139 -1.24 15.65 -15.82
C LYS A 139 -1.36 14.17 -16.15
N LEU A 140 -0.23 13.45 -16.20
CA LEU A 140 -0.23 11.99 -16.46
C LEU A 140 -1.10 11.23 -15.46
N ILE A 141 -0.97 11.54 -14.18
CA ILE A 141 -1.75 10.91 -13.11
C ILE A 141 -3.24 11.26 -13.26
N ALA A 142 -3.57 12.52 -13.52
CA ALA A 142 -4.97 12.95 -13.72
C ALA A 142 -5.60 12.26 -14.94
N ASP A 143 -4.86 12.13 -16.04
CA ASP A 143 -5.33 11.43 -17.24
C ASP A 143 -5.53 9.93 -16.96
N ALA A 144 -4.63 9.30 -16.19
CA ALA A 144 -4.79 7.92 -15.76
C ALA A 144 -6.05 7.76 -14.88
N MET A 145 -6.26 8.68 -13.93
CA MET A 145 -7.46 8.67 -13.06
C MET A 145 -8.75 8.81 -13.85
N ARG A 146 -8.77 9.64 -14.90
CA ARG A 146 -9.94 9.78 -15.79
C ARG A 146 -10.27 8.46 -16.48
N LYS A 147 -9.24 7.69 -16.86
CA LYS A 147 -9.42 6.42 -17.58
C LYS A 147 -9.88 5.29 -16.69
N VAL A 148 -9.35 5.21 -15.45
CA VAL A 148 -9.63 4.08 -14.54
C VAL A 148 -10.76 4.36 -13.56
N SER A 149 -11.27 5.57 -13.49
CA SER A 149 -12.32 6.03 -12.57
C SER A 149 -11.86 5.95 -11.08
N LYS A 150 -12.80 6.21 -10.18
CA LYS A 150 -12.51 6.33 -8.74
C LYS A 150 -12.05 5.04 -8.09
N ASP A 151 -12.45 3.93 -8.63
CA ASP A 151 -12.17 2.60 -8.05
C ASP A 151 -10.96 1.93 -8.70
N GLY A 152 -10.33 2.60 -9.66
CA GLY A 152 -9.15 2.07 -10.35
C GLY A 152 -7.90 2.19 -9.51
N VAL A 153 -6.96 1.28 -9.75
CA VAL A 153 -5.65 1.28 -9.10
C VAL A 153 -4.61 1.79 -10.11
N ILE A 154 -3.80 2.75 -9.68
CA ILE A 154 -2.69 3.26 -10.47
C ILE A 154 -1.39 2.71 -9.87
N THR A 155 -0.62 2.02 -10.69
CA THR A 155 0.72 1.56 -10.32
C THR A 155 1.75 2.30 -11.15
N ILE A 156 2.92 2.51 -10.58
CA ILE A 156 4.04 3.19 -11.23
C ILE A 156 5.19 2.18 -11.32
N GLU A 157 5.68 1.98 -12.54
CA GLU A 157 6.78 1.04 -12.80
C GLU A 157 7.85 1.75 -13.63
N GLU A 158 9.08 1.34 -13.45
CA GLU A 158 10.19 1.85 -14.26
C GLU A 158 10.05 1.33 -15.70
N ALA A 159 10.05 2.26 -16.65
CA ALA A 159 9.93 1.90 -18.07
C ALA A 159 11.22 1.25 -18.58
N LYS A 160 11.07 0.35 -19.53
CA LYS A 160 12.23 -0.23 -20.24
C LYS A 160 12.81 0.71 -21.30
N GLY A 161 12.01 1.72 -21.70
CA GLY A 161 12.42 2.73 -22.68
C GLY A 161 12.66 4.09 -22.05
N THR A 162 12.85 5.10 -22.89
CA THR A 162 13.10 6.47 -22.48
C THR A 162 11.82 7.28 -22.25
N ASP A 163 10.70 6.81 -22.79
CA ASP A 163 9.46 7.57 -22.79
C ASP A 163 8.53 7.14 -21.65
N THR A 164 7.89 8.12 -21.01
CA THR A 164 6.85 7.87 -20.02
C THR A 164 5.52 7.61 -20.72
N THR A 165 4.91 6.46 -20.46
CA THR A 165 3.64 6.07 -21.10
C THR A 165 2.59 5.65 -20.08
N ILE A 166 1.33 5.76 -20.45
CA ILE A 166 0.19 5.28 -19.66
C ILE A 166 -0.35 4.02 -20.33
N GLY A 167 -0.26 2.89 -19.61
CA GLY A 167 -0.94 1.65 -20.02
C GLY A 167 -2.23 1.51 -19.21
N VAL A 168 -3.32 1.16 -19.88
CA VAL A 168 -4.61 0.92 -19.21
C VAL A 168 -4.99 -0.54 -19.41
N VAL A 169 -5.31 -1.23 -18.31
CA VAL A 169 -5.75 -2.62 -18.32
C VAL A 169 -7.14 -2.69 -17.67
N GLU A 170 -8.06 -3.36 -18.31
CA GLU A 170 -9.38 -3.60 -17.72
C GLU A 170 -9.25 -4.73 -16.69
N GLY A 171 -9.45 -4.39 -15.42
CA GLY A 171 -9.25 -5.30 -14.32
C GLY A 171 -8.23 -4.78 -13.32
N MET A 172 -7.49 -5.68 -12.72
CA MET A 172 -6.49 -5.34 -11.72
C MET A 172 -5.20 -6.14 -11.97
N GLN A 173 -4.08 -5.45 -11.97
CA GLN A 173 -2.75 -6.08 -12.06
C GLN A 173 -2.08 -6.01 -10.70
N PHE A 174 -1.48 -7.12 -10.26
CA PHE A 174 -0.73 -7.16 -9.00
C PHE A 174 0.49 -8.09 -9.16
N ASP A 175 1.44 -7.93 -8.27
CA ASP A 175 2.78 -8.50 -8.39
C ASP A 175 2.91 -9.94 -7.86
N ARG A 176 1.85 -10.52 -7.33
CA ARG A 176 1.86 -11.88 -6.79
C ARG A 176 1.38 -12.87 -7.84
N GLY A 177 2.20 -13.85 -8.13
CA GLY A 177 1.87 -14.91 -9.07
C GLY A 177 1.20 -16.12 -8.42
N TYR A 178 1.06 -17.18 -9.20
CA TYR A 178 0.49 -18.42 -8.72
C TYR A 178 1.35 -19.06 -7.61
N LEU A 179 0.66 -19.74 -6.67
CA LEU A 179 1.31 -20.34 -5.50
C LEU A 179 2.04 -21.65 -5.81
N SER A 180 1.78 -22.25 -6.97
CA SER A 180 2.43 -23.49 -7.37
C SER A 180 2.62 -23.52 -8.88
N PRO A 181 3.77 -23.96 -9.39
CA PRO A 181 3.99 -24.09 -10.84
C PRO A 181 3.06 -25.15 -11.49
N TYR A 182 2.45 -26.02 -10.71
CA TYR A 182 1.48 -27.00 -11.23
C TYR A 182 0.17 -26.35 -11.69
N PHE A 183 -0.09 -25.10 -11.36
CA PHE A 183 -1.28 -24.36 -11.83
C PHE A 183 -1.16 -23.85 -13.26
N VAL A 184 0.02 -23.96 -13.86
CA VAL A 184 0.32 -23.44 -15.20
C VAL A 184 -0.57 -24.13 -16.25
N THR A 185 -1.16 -23.34 -17.15
CA THR A 185 -1.92 -23.84 -18.30
C THR A 185 -1.05 -23.92 -19.55
N ASP A 186 -0.03 -23.08 -19.68
CA ASP A 186 0.94 -23.06 -20.77
C ASP A 186 2.34 -23.22 -20.18
N THR A 187 2.89 -24.41 -20.34
CA THR A 187 4.20 -24.75 -19.76
C THR A 187 5.39 -24.09 -20.49
N GLU A 188 5.20 -23.73 -21.76
CA GLU A 188 6.28 -23.06 -22.52
C GLU A 188 6.44 -21.61 -22.04
N LYS A 189 5.33 -20.91 -21.83
CA LYS A 189 5.34 -19.52 -21.39
C LYS A 189 5.31 -19.37 -19.87
N MET A 190 5.08 -20.47 -19.16
CA MET A 190 4.89 -20.48 -17.70
C MET A 190 3.77 -19.55 -17.27
N GLU A 191 2.65 -19.61 -17.98
CA GLU A 191 1.47 -18.78 -17.74
C GLU A 191 0.26 -19.63 -17.33
N CYS A 192 -0.63 -19.05 -16.52
CA CYS A 192 -1.93 -19.61 -16.19
C CYS A 192 -2.99 -18.68 -16.76
N VAL A 193 -3.67 -19.11 -17.83
CA VAL A 193 -4.72 -18.33 -18.49
C VAL A 193 -6.06 -19.04 -18.25
N MET A 194 -7.03 -18.27 -17.77
CA MET A 194 -8.38 -18.77 -17.47
C MET A 194 -9.42 -17.90 -18.16
N GLU A 195 -10.31 -18.54 -18.89
CA GLU A 195 -11.43 -17.86 -19.55
C GLU A 195 -12.68 -18.00 -18.69
N ASN A 196 -13.29 -16.87 -18.36
CA ASN A 196 -14.54 -16.79 -17.61
C ASN A 196 -14.48 -17.59 -16.28
N PRO A 197 -13.44 -17.37 -15.44
CA PRO A 197 -13.31 -18.13 -14.21
C PRO A 197 -14.32 -17.72 -13.14
N LEU A 198 -14.61 -18.64 -12.24
CA LEU A 198 -15.17 -18.29 -10.94
C LEU A 198 -14.06 -17.75 -10.08
N ILE A 199 -14.34 -16.71 -9.28
CA ILE A 199 -13.33 -16.07 -8.45
C ILE A 199 -13.73 -16.19 -6.99
N LEU A 200 -12.87 -16.81 -6.19
CA LEU A 200 -13.03 -16.88 -4.74
C LEU A 200 -12.05 -15.91 -4.10
N ILE A 201 -12.57 -14.92 -3.39
CA ILE A 201 -11.77 -13.96 -2.63
C ILE A 201 -11.99 -14.23 -1.14
N TYR A 202 -10.87 -14.46 -0.43
CA TYR A 202 -10.91 -14.80 1.00
C TYR A 202 -9.84 -14.00 1.74
N ASP A 203 -10.26 -13.38 2.84
CA ASP A 203 -9.41 -12.43 3.59
C ASP A 203 -8.49 -13.08 4.61
N LYS A 204 -8.45 -14.42 4.65
CA LYS A 204 -7.65 -15.17 5.59
C LYS A 204 -6.83 -16.23 4.87
N LYS A 205 -5.96 -16.88 5.61
CA LYS A 205 -5.18 -18.03 5.15
C LYS A 205 -6.08 -19.26 5.02
N ILE A 206 -5.92 -19.99 3.92
CA ILE A 206 -6.61 -21.27 3.70
C ILE A 206 -5.60 -22.39 3.92
N SER A 207 -5.77 -23.15 4.99
CA SER A 207 -4.89 -24.29 5.31
C SER A 207 -5.68 -25.60 5.45
N ASN A 208 -6.95 -25.51 5.79
CA ASN A 208 -7.80 -26.65 6.13
C ASN A 208 -8.71 -27.02 4.97
N LEU A 209 -8.65 -28.27 4.60
CA LEU A 209 -9.45 -28.86 3.53
C LEU A 209 -10.96 -28.74 3.75
N LYS A 210 -11.42 -28.96 5.00
CA LYS A 210 -12.83 -29.00 5.34
C LYS A 210 -13.53 -27.68 5.05
N ASP A 211 -12.83 -26.58 5.21
CA ASP A 211 -13.39 -25.25 4.97
C ASP A 211 -13.52 -24.95 3.48
N PHE A 212 -12.75 -25.64 2.65
CA PHE A 212 -12.67 -25.40 1.21
C PHE A 212 -13.59 -26.31 0.38
N LEU A 213 -13.86 -27.52 0.85
CA LEU A 213 -14.67 -28.51 0.11
C LEU A 213 -16.06 -27.98 -0.30
N PRO A 214 -16.81 -27.29 0.59
CA PRO A 214 -18.15 -26.80 0.20
C PRO A 214 -18.12 -25.79 -0.95
N ILE A 215 -16.97 -25.17 -1.20
CA ILE A 215 -16.80 -24.21 -2.30
C ILE A 215 -16.32 -24.92 -3.56
N LEU A 216 -15.44 -25.91 -3.42
CA LEU A 216 -14.88 -26.66 -4.55
C LEU A 216 -15.93 -27.50 -5.26
N GLU A 217 -16.83 -28.17 -4.51
CA GLU A 217 -17.83 -29.07 -5.10
C GLU A 217 -18.75 -28.35 -6.08
N PRO A 218 -19.39 -27.21 -5.73
CA PRO A 218 -20.18 -26.47 -6.71
C PRO A 218 -19.35 -25.93 -7.90
N ALA A 219 -18.12 -25.53 -7.68
CA ALA A 219 -17.25 -25.05 -8.76
C ALA A 219 -16.95 -26.14 -9.77
N VAL A 220 -16.69 -27.36 -9.30
CA VAL A 220 -16.46 -28.52 -10.18
C VAL A 220 -17.72 -28.82 -11.01
N GLN A 221 -18.92 -28.73 -10.40
CA GLN A 221 -20.19 -28.97 -11.08
C GLN A 221 -20.47 -27.99 -12.22
N THR A 222 -20.00 -26.73 -12.09
CA THR A 222 -20.18 -25.72 -13.16
C THR A 222 -19.28 -25.97 -14.36
N GLY A 223 -18.18 -26.69 -14.20
CA GLY A 223 -17.17 -26.88 -15.24
C GLY A 223 -16.32 -25.64 -15.53
N ARG A 224 -16.53 -24.54 -14.82
CA ARG A 224 -15.79 -23.30 -15.01
C ARG A 224 -14.47 -23.32 -14.22
N PRO A 225 -13.40 -22.68 -14.74
CA PRO A 225 -12.16 -22.55 -13.98
C PRO A 225 -12.39 -21.80 -12.66
N LEU A 226 -11.57 -22.08 -11.66
CA LEU A 226 -11.65 -21.40 -10.35
C LEU A 226 -10.34 -20.70 -10.05
N LEU A 227 -10.41 -19.39 -9.83
CA LEU A 227 -9.28 -18.58 -9.34
C LEU A 227 -9.50 -18.29 -7.86
N VAL A 228 -8.56 -18.70 -7.03
CA VAL A 228 -8.58 -18.45 -5.59
C VAL A 228 -7.61 -17.32 -5.27
N ILE A 229 -8.10 -16.27 -4.64
CA ILE A 229 -7.30 -15.12 -4.17
C ILE A 229 -7.45 -15.06 -2.65
N ALA A 230 -6.40 -15.42 -1.92
CA ALA A 230 -6.45 -15.48 -0.45
C ALA A 230 -5.20 -14.88 0.16
N GLU A 231 -5.24 -14.60 1.46
CA GLU A 231 -4.04 -14.14 2.18
C GLU A 231 -2.89 -15.13 1.97
N ASP A 232 -3.18 -16.41 2.05
CA ASP A 232 -2.25 -17.48 1.69
C ASP A 232 -3.04 -18.78 1.51
N VAL A 233 -2.49 -19.72 0.76
CA VAL A 233 -3.04 -21.08 0.65
C VAL A 233 -1.86 -22.03 0.81
N ASP A 234 -1.89 -22.86 1.82
CA ASP A 234 -0.75 -23.73 2.10
C ASP A 234 -1.18 -25.12 2.60
N SER A 235 -0.16 -25.93 2.92
CA SER A 235 -0.32 -27.22 3.55
C SER A 235 -1.29 -28.13 2.79
N GLU A 236 -2.24 -28.71 3.49
CA GLU A 236 -3.21 -29.67 2.97
C GLU A 236 -4.11 -29.04 1.88
N ALA A 237 -4.51 -27.80 2.06
CA ALA A 237 -5.35 -27.12 1.08
C ALA A 237 -4.64 -26.92 -0.26
N LEU A 238 -3.38 -26.44 -0.23
CA LEU A 238 -2.60 -26.27 -1.46
C LEU A 238 -2.34 -27.62 -2.16
N ALA A 239 -1.96 -28.64 -1.38
CA ALA A 239 -1.72 -29.99 -1.92
C ALA A 239 -2.95 -30.53 -2.63
N MET A 240 -4.14 -30.33 -2.06
CA MET A 240 -5.39 -30.78 -2.66
C MET A 240 -5.69 -30.04 -3.96
N LEU A 241 -5.49 -28.73 -4.00
CA LEU A 241 -5.72 -27.96 -5.23
C LEU A 241 -4.80 -28.45 -6.35
N VAL A 242 -3.53 -28.71 -6.03
CA VAL A 242 -2.55 -29.25 -6.99
C VAL A 242 -2.97 -30.64 -7.48
N VAL A 243 -3.40 -31.54 -6.59
CA VAL A 243 -3.84 -32.89 -6.96
C VAL A 243 -5.07 -32.81 -7.90
N ASN A 244 -6.04 -31.97 -7.58
CA ASN A 244 -7.25 -31.80 -8.42
C ASN A 244 -6.88 -31.21 -9.78
N ARG A 245 -5.92 -30.29 -9.83
CA ARG A 245 -5.44 -29.72 -11.10
C ARG A 245 -4.75 -30.79 -11.96
N LEU A 246 -3.90 -31.62 -11.34
CA LEU A 246 -3.16 -32.67 -12.06
C LEU A 246 -4.09 -33.77 -12.58
N ARG A 247 -5.16 -34.07 -11.86
CA ARG A 247 -6.18 -35.04 -12.29
C ARG A 247 -7.13 -34.47 -13.34
N SER A 248 -6.97 -33.20 -13.71
CA SER A 248 -7.81 -32.51 -14.70
C SER A 248 -9.28 -32.44 -14.37
N GLN A 249 -9.62 -32.61 -13.11
CA GLN A 249 -11.03 -32.53 -12.67
C GLN A 249 -11.50 -31.08 -12.55
N LEU A 250 -10.56 -30.13 -12.30
CA LEU A 250 -10.89 -28.73 -12.14
C LEU A 250 -9.71 -27.88 -12.61
N LYS A 251 -9.99 -26.94 -13.49
CA LYS A 251 -9.00 -25.92 -13.86
C LYS A 251 -8.95 -24.90 -12.71
N ILE A 252 -7.89 -24.95 -11.91
CA ILE A 252 -7.78 -24.11 -10.72
C ILE A 252 -6.42 -23.43 -10.65
N CYS A 253 -6.40 -22.24 -10.09
CA CYS A 253 -5.18 -21.52 -9.75
C CYS A 253 -5.39 -20.78 -8.44
N ALA A 254 -4.39 -20.80 -7.58
CA ALA A 254 -4.40 -20.03 -6.34
C ALA A 254 -3.29 -19.00 -6.38
N VAL A 255 -3.62 -17.78 -6.03
CA VAL A 255 -2.68 -16.66 -5.93
C VAL A 255 -2.79 -16.01 -4.55
N LYS A 256 -1.69 -15.41 -4.11
CA LYS A 256 -1.67 -14.66 -2.85
C LYS A 256 -2.24 -13.27 -3.09
N ALA A 257 -3.15 -12.85 -2.22
CA ALA A 257 -3.76 -11.52 -2.32
C ALA A 257 -2.71 -10.42 -2.19
N PRO A 258 -2.84 -9.31 -2.93
CA PRO A 258 -1.89 -8.21 -2.81
C PRO A 258 -2.03 -7.48 -1.47
N GLY A 259 -0.93 -6.93 -0.98
CA GLY A 259 -0.88 -6.18 0.27
C GLY A 259 -0.45 -7.00 1.47
N PHE A 260 -0.24 -6.31 2.57
CA PHE A 260 0.18 -6.88 3.85
C PHE A 260 -0.73 -6.38 4.97
N GLY A 261 -0.99 -7.33 5.85
CA GLY A 261 -1.78 -6.97 7.06
C GLY A 261 -3.14 -6.33 6.77
N UNK A 262 -3.37 -5.36 7.32
CA UNK A 262 -4.52 -4.56 7.13
C UNK A 262 -4.75 -4.07 5.72
N UNK A 263 -3.86 -4.01 5.05
CA UNK A 263 -3.94 -3.68 3.68
C UNK A 263 -4.50 -4.83 2.85
N UNK A 264 -4.48 -5.83 3.31
CA UNK A 264 -5.03 -6.95 2.73
C UNK A 264 -6.53 -6.94 2.74
N UNK A 265 -6.97 -6.45 3.73
CA UNK A 265 -8.36 -6.29 3.89
C UNK A 265 -8.97 -5.21 3.01
N UNK A 266 -8.27 -4.34 2.87
CA UNK A 266 -8.61 -3.27 1.98
C UNK A 266 -8.52 -3.69 0.53
N UNK A 267 -7.73 -4.37 0.25
CA UNK A 267 -7.56 -4.89 -1.03
C UNK A 267 -8.59 -5.94 -1.37
N UNK A 268 -8.93 -6.51 -0.46
CA UNK A 268 -9.95 -7.44 -0.60
C UNK A 268 -11.33 -6.81 -0.76
N UNK A 269 -11.38 -5.86 -0.10
CA UNK A 269 -12.55 -5.07 -0.24
C UNK A 269 -12.69 -4.45 -1.60
N CYS A 270 -11.62 -3.95 -2.06
CA CYS A 270 -11.58 -3.34 -3.40
C CYS A 270 -11.79 -4.37 -4.51
N MET A 271 -11.16 -5.50 -4.37
CA MET A 271 -11.36 -6.62 -5.32
C MET A 271 -12.83 -7.07 -5.35
N GLN A 272 -13.44 -7.19 -4.20
CA GLN A 272 -14.86 -7.58 -4.13
C GLN A 272 -15.76 -6.53 -4.82
N GLN A 273 -15.48 -5.25 -4.64
CA GLN A 273 -16.24 -4.19 -5.30
C GLN A 273 -16.05 -4.19 -6.82
N VAL A 274 -14.81 -4.27 -7.27
CA VAL A 274 -14.48 -4.26 -8.71
C VAL A 274 -15.11 -5.48 -9.41
N TRP A 275 -14.98 -6.67 -8.83
CA TRP A 275 -15.46 -7.90 -9.48
C TRP A 275 -16.98 -8.09 -9.38
N LEU A 276 -17.62 -7.65 -8.30
CA LEU A 276 -19.08 -7.68 -8.19
C LEU A 276 -19.76 -6.72 -9.18
N THR A 277 -19.09 -5.63 -9.54
CA THR A 277 -19.60 -4.68 -10.53
C THR A 277 -19.50 -5.23 -11.96
N GLN A 278 -18.51 -6.07 -12.22
CA GLN A 278 -18.35 -6.70 -13.54
C GLN A 278 -19.25 -7.94 -13.76
N LEU A 279 -19.80 -8.51 -12.68
CA LEU A 279 -20.69 -9.67 -12.77
C LEU A 279 -22.18 -9.29 -12.89
N ARG A 280 -22.51 -8.01 -12.99
CA ARG A 280 -23.85 -7.51 -13.32
C ARG A 280 -23.91 -7.16 -14.80
#